data_524bd4b58eeee7af2cc21cc46e0c5aae
#
_entry.id   524bd4b58eeee7af2cc21cc46e0c5aae
#
_cell.length_a   1.000
_cell.length_b   1.000
_cell.length_c   1.000
_cell.angle_alpha   90.00
_cell.angle_beta   90.00
_cell.angle_gamma   90.00
#
_symmetry.space_group_name_H-M   'P 1'
#
loop_
_entity.id
_entity.type
_entity.pdbx_description
1 polymer ?
#
loop_
_entity_poly.entity_id
_entity_poly.type
_entity_poly.pdbx_seq_one_letter_code
_entity_poly.pdbx_strand_id
1 'polypeptide(L)'
;MKNVYFFGDGKAEGAAEQKNTLGGKGANLAEMTNLGIPVPPGFTLTTNLCMDYLDHGVYPEVLDNEVQSAVEKIEAIMGQKFGDPDNPLLVSIRSGARQSMPGMMETVLNVGLTKATIPGLIKKTNNPRFVYDAYRRLITMYSDVVMEKSEGIKPVSGEAIREQLEEIMDHMKNDRGVSVDIDLTADDLKQLCEEFKEKVRDTLGSEFPDDPGTQLWGGISAVFKSWAGKRAVSYRRIENIPEDWGTAVNVQTMVF
;
A
#
# COMPACT_ATOMS: atom_id res chain seq x y z
N MET A 1 23.80 -8.27 -0.51
CA MET A 1 23.55 -6.81 -0.37
C MET A 1 22.36 -6.67 0.58
N LYS A 2 22.28 -5.64 1.42
CA LYS A 2 21.13 -5.41 2.31
C LYS A 2 19.94 -4.92 1.50
N ASN A 3 18.75 -5.57 1.66
CA ASN A 3 17.56 -5.25 0.88
C ASN A 3 16.57 -4.36 1.66
N VAL A 4 16.57 -4.45 2.99
CA VAL A 4 15.61 -3.78 3.87
C VAL A 4 16.34 -2.86 4.84
N TYR A 5 15.91 -1.58 4.91
CA TYR A 5 16.45 -0.55 5.79
C TYR A 5 15.37 -0.03 6.71
N PHE A 6 15.49 -0.32 7.98
CA PHE A 6 14.55 0.10 9.01
C PHE A 6 14.76 1.56 9.43
N PHE A 7 13.67 2.24 9.81
CA PHE A 7 13.66 3.55 10.46
C PHE A 7 12.53 3.63 11.50
N GLY A 8 12.82 4.19 12.66
CA GLY A 8 11.87 4.35 13.75
C GLY A 8 12.58 4.54 15.08
N ASP A 9 11.85 5.03 16.08
CA ASP A 9 12.37 5.24 17.45
C ASP A 9 13.68 6.04 17.50
N GLY A 10 13.75 7.12 16.71
CA GLY A 10 14.91 8.03 16.66
C GLY A 10 16.17 7.43 16.00
N LYS A 11 16.09 6.27 15.36
CA LYS A 11 17.20 5.60 14.68
C LYS A 11 16.79 5.10 13.30
N ALA A 12 17.65 5.29 12.31
CA ALA A 12 17.49 4.71 11.00
C ALA A 12 18.78 4.02 10.55
N GLU A 13 18.61 2.94 9.80
CA GLU A 13 19.72 2.17 9.21
C GLU A 13 20.23 2.81 7.92
N GLY A 14 19.51 3.82 7.38
CA GLY A 14 19.88 4.60 6.21
C GLY A 14 20.23 6.05 6.53
N ALA A 15 20.61 6.82 5.51
CA ALA A 15 20.97 8.22 5.59
C ALA A 15 20.59 8.99 4.30
N ALA A 16 20.62 10.33 4.36
CA ALA A 16 20.24 11.23 3.26
C ALA A 16 21.04 10.99 1.96
N GLU A 17 22.30 10.60 2.07
CA GLU A 17 23.19 10.36 0.94
C GLU A 17 22.80 9.12 0.13
N GLN A 18 22.04 8.21 0.72
CA GLN A 18 21.69 6.92 0.10
C GLN A 18 20.47 7.00 -0.84
N LYS A 19 20.22 8.15 -1.47
CA LYS A 19 19.10 8.33 -2.43
C LYS A 19 19.14 7.32 -3.58
N ASN A 20 20.31 6.87 -3.97
CA ASN A 20 20.44 5.86 -5.02
C ASN A 20 19.91 4.49 -4.60
N THR A 21 19.96 4.16 -3.33
CA THR A 21 19.53 2.87 -2.77
C THR A 21 18.12 2.94 -2.19
N LEU A 22 17.82 4.02 -1.45
CA LEU A 22 16.58 4.17 -0.68
C LEU A 22 15.53 5.02 -1.41
N GLY A 23 15.88 5.57 -2.57
CA GLY A 23 15.08 6.60 -3.22
C GLY A 23 15.02 7.90 -2.42
N GLY A 24 14.44 8.94 -2.99
CA GLY A 24 14.35 10.24 -2.31
C GLY A 24 13.51 10.18 -1.02
N LYS A 25 12.39 9.46 -1.06
CA LYS A 25 11.49 9.35 0.10
C LYS A 25 12.13 8.54 1.24
N GLY A 26 12.69 7.37 0.96
CA GLY A 26 13.33 6.52 1.97
C GLY A 26 14.54 7.19 2.61
N ALA A 27 15.40 7.82 1.82
CA ALA A 27 16.55 8.57 2.33
C ALA A 27 16.12 9.73 3.25
N ASN A 28 15.07 10.49 2.87
CA ASN A 28 14.56 11.58 3.70
C ASN A 28 13.88 11.08 4.98
N LEU A 29 13.15 9.97 4.94
CA LEU A 29 12.57 9.34 6.14
C LEU A 29 13.68 8.91 7.13
N ALA A 30 14.74 8.30 6.61
CA ALA A 30 15.90 7.92 7.43
C ALA A 30 16.58 9.14 8.06
N GLU A 31 16.83 10.18 7.27
CA GLU A 31 17.44 11.42 7.75
C GLU A 31 16.59 12.11 8.83
N MET A 32 15.30 12.30 8.58
CA MET A 32 14.40 12.90 9.57
C MET A 32 14.39 12.10 10.88
N THR A 33 14.40 10.77 10.79
CA THR A 33 14.45 9.91 11.97
C THR A 33 15.75 10.09 12.75
N ASN A 34 16.89 10.13 12.06
CA ASN A 34 18.21 10.34 12.67
C ASN A 34 18.38 11.72 13.29
N LEU A 35 17.66 12.73 12.76
CA LEU A 35 17.59 14.08 13.35
C LEU A 35 16.67 14.17 14.58
N GLY A 36 16.03 13.06 14.97
CA GLY A 36 15.12 13.02 16.12
C GLY A 36 13.72 13.56 15.84
N ILE A 37 13.36 13.78 14.57
CA ILE A 37 11.98 14.13 14.20
C ILE A 37 11.09 12.90 14.43
N PRO A 38 9.88 13.03 14.99
CA PRO A 38 8.98 11.91 15.27
C PRO A 38 8.37 11.36 13.98
N VAL A 39 9.15 10.55 13.26
CA VAL A 39 8.71 9.85 12.05
C VAL A 39 8.04 8.55 12.46
N PRO A 40 6.80 8.25 11.99
CA PRO A 40 6.19 6.95 12.20
C PRO A 40 7.10 5.83 11.69
N PRO A 41 7.31 4.75 12.46
CA PRO A 41 8.26 3.71 12.12
C PRO A 41 7.90 2.98 10.83
N GLY A 42 8.92 2.47 10.14
CA GLY A 42 8.77 1.78 8.88
C GLY A 42 10.08 1.19 8.38
N PHE A 43 10.05 0.72 7.16
CA PHE A 43 11.24 0.25 6.46
C PHE A 43 11.18 0.57 4.96
N THR A 44 12.34 0.61 4.34
CA THR A 44 12.50 0.86 2.91
C THR A 44 13.14 -0.36 2.25
N LEU A 45 12.47 -0.91 1.23
CA LEU A 45 13.06 -1.88 0.31
C LEU A 45 13.79 -1.12 -0.80
N THR A 46 14.97 -1.61 -1.17
CA THR A 46 15.92 -0.87 -2.02
C THR A 46 15.52 -0.80 -3.49
N THR A 47 16.05 0.19 -4.20
CA THR A 47 15.90 0.33 -5.65
C THR A 47 16.53 -0.83 -6.42
N ASN A 48 17.63 -1.40 -5.93
CA ASN A 48 18.29 -2.55 -6.54
C ASN A 48 17.39 -3.79 -6.49
N LEU A 49 16.71 -4.01 -5.36
CA LEU A 49 15.74 -5.09 -5.23
C LEU A 49 14.59 -4.94 -6.24
N CYS A 50 14.18 -3.72 -6.56
CA CYS A 50 13.20 -3.46 -7.61
C CYS A 50 13.67 -3.98 -8.96
N MET A 51 14.90 -3.63 -9.34
CA MET A 51 15.46 -4.06 -10.64
C MET A 51 15.64 -5.58 -10.68
N ASP A 52 16.18 -6.18 -9.62
CA ASP A 52 16.34 -7.63 -9.51
C ASP A 52 14.98 -8.35 -9.65
N TYR A 53 13.93 -7.83 -8.99
CA TYR A 53 12.58 -8.38 -9.09
C TYR A 53 11.97 -8.22 -10.49
N LEU A 54 12.16 -7.06 -11.14
CA LEU A 54 11.63 -6.82 -12.49
C LEU A 54 12.33 -7.69 -13.54
N ASP A 55 13.62 -7.98 -13.36
CA ASP A 55 14.42 -8.79 -14.28
C ASP A 55 14.16 -10.30 -14.12
N HIS A 56 13.95 -10.78 -12.90
CA HIS A 56 13.87 -12.22 -12.61
C HIS A 56 12.47 -12.69 -12.20
N GLY A 57 11.56 -11.81 -11.79
CA GLY A 57 10.20 -12.15 -11.35
C GLY A 57 10.12 -12.83 -9.97
N VAL A 58 11.23 -12.95 -9.25
CA VAL A 58 11.32 -13.61 -7.94
C VAL A 58 12.10 -12.75 -6.94
N TYR A 59 11.77 -12.90 -5.66
CA TYR A 59 12.53 -12.28 -4.58
C TYR A 59 13.66 -13.18 -4.09
N PRO A 60 14.76 -12.60 -3.53
CA PRO A 60 15.77 -13.37 -2.82
C PRO A 60 15.17 -14.14 -1.64
N GLU A 61 15.58 -15.39 -1.41
CA GLU A 61 15.07 -16.24 -0.31
C GLU A 61 15.18 -15.58 1.09
N VAL A 62 16.20 -14.73 1.27
CA VAL A 62 16.42 -14.03 2.55
C VAL A 62 15.43 -12.88 2.80
N LEU A 63 14.71 -12.43 1.77
CA LEU A 63 13.89 -11.21 1.85
C LEU A 63 12.70 -11.37 2.80
N ASP A 64 12.06 -12.54 2.83
CA ASP A 64 10.95 -12.82 3.75
C ASP A 64 11.37 -12.61 5.21
N ASN A 65 12.53 -13.12 5.59
CA ASN A 65 13.07 -12.96 6.94
C ASN A 65 13.45 -11.50 7.24
N GLU A 66 14.00 -10.78 6.26
CA GLU A 66 14.34 -9.35 6.43
C GLU A 66 13.08 -8.50 6.62
N VAL A 67 12.03 -8.74 5.84
CA VAL A 67 10.74 -8.04 5.95
C VAL A 67 10.04 -8.40 7.26
N GLN A 68 9.98 -9.68 7.62
CA GLN A 68 9.39 -10.12 8.88
C GLN A 68 10.08 -9.47 10.08
N SER A 69 11.40 -9.46 10.10
CA SER A 69 12.18 -8.80 11.17
C SER A 69 11.90 -7.29 11.24
N ALA A 70 11.71 -6.63 10.10
CA ALA A 70 11.39 -5.20 10.07
C ALA A 70 9.96 -4.95 10.57
N VAL A 71 8.98 -5.80 10.24
CA VAL A 71 7.61 -5.73 10.77
C VAL A 71 7.61 -5.93 12.29
N GLU A 72 8.33 -6.92 12.82
CA GLU A 72 8.45 -7.16 14.27
C GLU A 72 9.03 -5.96 15.03
N LYS A 73 10.00 -5.25 14.45
CA LYS A 73 10.52 -4.00 15.02
C LYS A 73 9.47 -2.91 15.08
N ILE A 74 8.66 -2.76 14.00
CA ILE A 74 7.55 -1.80 13.98
C ILE A 74 6.54 -2.17 15.08
N GLU A 75 6.15 -3.44 15.15
CA GLU A 75 5.19 -3.95 16.14
C GLU A 75 5.65 -3.65 17.58
N ALA A 76 6.92 -3.88 17.87
CA ALA A 76 7.50 -3.59 19.18
C ALA A 76 7.44 -2.11 19.56
N ILE A 77 7.72 -1.21 18.60
CA ILE A 77 7.67 0.25 18.83
C ILE A 77 6.22 0.73 18.99
N MET A 78 5.31 0.23 18.16
CA MET A 78 3.92 0.66 18.15
C MET A 78 3.07 0.01 19.24
N GLY A 79 3.53 -1.10 19.83
CA GLY A 79 2.71 -1.91 20.74
C GLY A 79 1.48 -2.52 20.07
N GLN A 80 1.55 -2.73 18.75
CA GLN A 80 0.49 -3.27 17.90
C GLN A 80 1.03 -4.47 17.12
N LYS A 81 0.15 -5.31 16.57
CA LYS A 81 0.58 -6.43 15.73
C LYS A 81 -0.08 -6.41 14.36
N PHE A 82 0.69 -6.73 13.35
CA PHE A 82 0.20 -6.86 11.99
C PHE A 82 -0.70 -8.11 11.89
N GLY A 83 -1.98 -7.88 11.55
CA GLY A 83 -2.98 -8.94 11.50
C GLY A 83 -3.63 -9.32 12.84
N ASP A 84 -3.29 -8.67 13.94
CA ASP A 84 -3.93 -8.91 15.23
C ASP A 84 -5.39 -8.44 15.22
N PRO A 85 -6.37 -9.29 15.58
CA PRO A 85 -7.78 -8.91 15.57
C PRO A 85 -8.16 -7.89 16.66
N ASP A 86 -7.38 -7.78 17.74
CA ASP A 86 -7.69 -6.91 18.88
C ASP A 86 -6.97 -5.56 18.82
N ASN A 87 -5.72 -5.55 18.35
CA ASN A 87 -4.89 -4.33 18.28
C ASN A 87 -4.07 -4.27 16.99
N PRO A 88 -4.73 -4.15 15.83
CA PRO A 88 -4.08 -4.26 14.54
C PRO A 88 -3.11 -3.12 14.24
N LEU A 89 -1.96 -3.47 13.70
CA LEU A 89 -1.04 -2.57 13.02
C LEU A 89 -1.48 -2.44 11.55
N LEU A 90 -1.62 -1.22 11.06
CA LEU A 90 -1.85 -0.95 9.65
C LEU A 90 -0.66 -0.21 9.04
N VAL A 91 -0.35 -0.50 7.79
CA VAL A 91 0.76 0.14 7.08
C VAL A 91 0.33 0.70 5.73
N SER A 92 1.09 1.68 5.27
CA SER A 92 1.04 2.18 3.89
C SER A 92 2.23 1.62 3.11
N ILE A 93 2.04 1.35 1.82
CA ILE A 93 3.07 0.91 0.89
C ILE A 93 3.17 1.96 -0.21
N ARG A 94 4.32 2.62 -0.32
CA ARG A 94 4.51 3.77 -1.20
C ARG A 94 5.82 3.68 -1.97
N SER A 95 5.79 4.09 -3.23
CA SER A 95 6.99 4.24 -4.05
C SER A 95 7.94 5.32 -3.52
N GLY A 96 9.22 5.13 -3.76
CA GLY A 96 10.28 6.07 -3.44
C GLY A 96 11.35 6.11 -4.52
N ALA A 97 11.07 6.66 -5.71
CA ALA A 97 12.07 6.82 -6.75
C ALA A 97 13.14 7.83 -6.33
N ARG A 98 14.34 7.76 -6.95
CA ARG A 98 15.47 8.70 -6.71
C ARG A 98 15.09 10.14 -7.01
N GLN A 99 14.32 10.34 -8.08
CA GLN A 99 13.70 11.61 -8.47
C GLN A 99 12.17 11.49 -8.30
N SER A 100 11.54 12.56 -7.81
CA SER A 100 10.08 12.57 -7.62
C SER A 100 9.37 12.45 -8.97
N MET A 101 8.40 11.54 -9.04
CA MET A 101 7.56 11.28 -10.22
C MET A 101 6.07 11.36 -9.80
N PRO A 102 5.53 12.56 -9.59
CA PRO A 102 4.19 12.75 -9.02
C PRO A 102 3.10 12.11 -9.88
N GLY A 103 2.24 11.27 -9.29
CA GLY A 103 1.13 10.60 -9.98
C GLY A 103 1.51 9.46 -10.92
N MET A 104 2.84 9.16 -11.07
CA MET A 104 3.29 8.11 -11.99
C MET A 104 3.41 6.74 -11.35
N MET A 105 3.57 6.69 -10.03
CA MET A 105 3.83 5.48 -9.27
C MET A 105 2.67 5.17 -8.33
N GLU A 106 2.50 3.90 -8.01
CA GLU A 106 1.39 3.43 -7.21
C GLU A 106 1.62 3.56 -5.69
N THR A 107 0.51 3.53 -4.95
CA THR A 107 0.46 3.57 -3.48
C THR A 107 -0.68 2.67 -3.01
N VAL A 108 -0.48 1.95 -1.90
CA VAL A 108 -1.54 1.19 -1.22
C VAL A 108 -1.57 1.61 0.24
N LEU A 109 -2.72 2.04 0.73
CA LEU A 109 -2.94 2.48 2.10
C LEU A 109 -3.79 1.47 2.89
N ASN A 110 -3.71 1.51 4.21
CA ASN A 110 -4.49 0.69 5.13
C ASN A 110 -4.25 -0.83 4.99
N VAL A 111 -3.08 -1.22 4.52
CA VAL A 111 -2.67 -2.63 4.42
C VAL A 111 -2.64 -3.26 5.81
N GLY A 112 -3.20 -4.45 5.95
CA GLY A 112 -3.45 -5.13 7.23
C GLY A 112 -4.88 -5.01 7.72
N LEU A 113 -5.74 -4.20 7.05
CA LEU A 113 -7.16 -4.12 7.35
C LEU A 113 -7.90 -5.28 6.66
N THR A 114 -8.53 -6.13 7.48
CA THR A 114 -9.21 -7.36 7.07
C THR A 114 -10.51 -7.51 7.86
N LYS A 115 -11.36 -8.47 7.51
CA LYS A 115 -12.55 -8.80 8.32
C LYS A 115 -12.19 -9.10 9.78
N ALA A 116 -11.06 -9.76 10.01
CA ALA A 116 -10.61 -10.13 11.35
C ALA A 116 -10.13 -8.94 12.17
N THR A 117 -9.49 -7.94 11.53
CA THR A 117 -8.87 -6.79 12.20
C THR A 117 -9.82 -5.60 12.39
N ILE A 118 -10.91 -5.53 11.61
CA ILE A 118 -11.94 -4.47 11.70
C ILE A 118 -12.47 -4.28 13.13
N PRO A 119 -12.90 -5.34 13.87
CA PRO A 119 -13.45 -5.17 15.22
C PRO A 119 -12.47 -4.51 16.20
N GLY A 120 -11.19 -4.90 16.16
CA GLY A 120 -10.15 -4.29 16.99
C GLY A 120 -9.93 -2.82 16.67
N LEU A 121 -9.90 -2.46 15.39
CA LEU A 121 -9.75 -1.07 14.98
C LEU A 121 -10.97 -0.22 15.34
N ILE A 122 -12.19 -0.76 15.24
CA ILE A 122 -13.42 -0.10 15.72
C ILE A 122 -13.34 0.17 17.21
N LYS A 123 -12.95 -0.84 18.00
CA LYS A 123 -12.78 -0.71 19.45
C LYS A 123 -11.76 0.37 19.81
N LYS A 124 -10.65 0.44 19.08
CA LYS A 124 -9.58 1.42 19.29
C LYS A 124 -9.98 2.85 18.92
N THR A 125 -10.67 3.02 17.81
CA THR A 125 -11.04 4.35 17.28
C THR A 125 -12.38 4.85 17.80
N ASN A 126 -13.21 3.96 18.34
CA ASN A 126 -14.62 4.20 18.65
C ASN A 126 -15.40 4.82 17.48
N ASN A 127 -15.00 4.48 16.25
CA ASN A 127 -15.57 5.07 15.03
C ASN A 127 -15.73 4.02 13.92
N PRO A 128 -16.81 3.23 13.92
CA PRO A 128 -17.05 2.20 12.92
C PRO A 128 -17.15 2.78 11.49
N ARG A 129 -17.71 4.00 11.34
CA ARG A 129 -17.81 4.65 10.05
C ARG A 129 -16.43 4.89 9.43
N PHE A 130 -15.49 5.44 10.22
CA PHE A 130 -14.10 5.65 9.78
C PHE A 130 -13.44 4.33 9.34
N VAL A 131 -13.63 3.26 10.10
CA VAL A 131 -12.99 1.96 9.82
C VAL A 131 -13.53 1.35 8.54
N TYR A 132 -14.86 1.36 8.32
CA TYR A 132 -15.43 0.85 7.08
C TYR A 132 -15.11 1.73 5.87
N ASP A 133 -14.98 3.06 6.02
CA ASP A 133 -14.51 3.93 4.94
C ASP A 133 -13.04 3.64 4.59
N ALA A 134 -12.17 3.42 5.59
CA ALA A 134 -10.79 3.00 5.36
C ALA A 134 -10.70 1.64 4.66
N TYR A 135 -11.55 0.68 5.03
CA TYR A 135 -11.60 -0.64 4.41
C TYR A 135 -12.10 -0.59 2.97
N ARG A 136 -13.19 0.13 2.71
CA ARG A 136 -13.68 0.39 1.35
C ARG A 136 -12.57 0.98 0.45
N ARG A 137 -11.84 1.97 0.96
CA ARG A 137 -10.72 2.60 0.24
C ARG A 137 -9.58 1.63 -0.04
N LEU A 138 -9.25 0.74 0.93
CA LEU A 138 -8.29 -0.33 0.70
C LEU A 138 -8.77 -1.26 -0.40
N ILE A 139 -10.03 -1.73 -0.36
CA ILE A 139 -10.58 -2.62 -1.40
C ILE A 139 -10.46 -1.96 -2.77
N THR A 140 -10.90 -0.71 -2.93
CA THR A 140 -10.83 0.01 -4.21
C THR A 140 -9.39 0.14 -4.70
N MET A 141 -8.49 0.60 -3.84
CA MET A 141 -7.10 0.86 -4.21
C MET A 141 -6.33 -0.43 -4.49
N TYR A 142 -6.51 -1.46 -3.67
CA TYR A 142 -5.84 -2.74 -3.83
C TYR A 142 -6.33 -3.48 -5.07
N SER A 143 -7.62 -3.49 -5.33
CA SER A 143 -8.19 -4.14 -6.52
C SER A 143 -7.71 -3.48 -7.81
N ASP A 144 -7.66 -2.15 -7.85
CA ASP A 144 -7.16 -1.39 -8.99
C ASP A 144 -5.64 -1.57 -9.20
N VAL A 145 -4.86 -1.37 -8.14
CA VAL A 145 -3.39 -1.30 -8.23
C VAL A 145 -2.76 -2.70 -8.28
N VAL A 146 -3.20 -3.59 -7.38
CA VAL A 146 -2.59 -4.91 -7.20
C VAL A 146 -3.27 -5.95 -8.07
N MET A 147 -4.59 -6.08 -7.99
CA MET A 147 -5.29 -7.19 -8.63
C MET A 147 -5.50 -6.97 -10.13
N GLU A 148 -5.76 -5.74 -10.57
CA GLU A 148 -5.98 -5.45 -12.00
C GLU A 148 -4.68 -5.04 -12.71
N LYS A 149 -4.10 -3.90 -12.33
CA LYS A 149 -2.95 -3.32 -13.06
C LYS A 149 -1.67 -4.12 -12.94
N SER A 150 -1.33 -4.56 -11.72
CA SER A 150 -0.10 -5.31 -11.48
C SER A 150 -0.11 -6.69 -12.14
N GLU A 151 -1.28 -7.35 -12.17
CA GLU A 151 -1.45 -8.64 -12.82
C GLU A 151 -1.79 -8.52 -14.32
N GLY A 152 -1.99 -7.30 -14.81
CA GLY A 152 -2.29 -7.05 -16.23
C GLY A 152 -3.65 -7.57 -16.68
N ILE A 153 -4.58 -7.76 -15.76
CA ILE A 153 -5.94 -8.23 -16.04
C ILE A 153 -6.68 -7.13 -16.83
N LYS A 154 -7.42 -7.55 -17.84
CA LYS A 154 -8.32 -6.67 -18.59
C LYS A 154 -9.74 -7.15 -18.36
N PRO A 155 -10.57 -6.39 -17.63
CA PRO A 155 -11.97 -6.73 -17.41
C PRO A 155 -12.72 -6.95 -18.74
N VAL A 156 -13.59 -7.93 -18.78
CA VAL A 156 -14.36 -8.29 -19.99
C VAL A 156 -15.27 -7.14 -20.43
N SER A 157 -15.78 -6.35 -19.48
CA SER A 157 -16.58 -5.14 -19.76
C SER A 157 -15.81 -4.04 -20.50
N GLY A 158 -14.47 -4.06 -20.44
CA GLY A 158 -13.60 -2.99 -20.93
C GLY A 158 -13.45 -1.82 -19.96
N GLU A 159 -14.20 -1.79 -18.87
CA GLU A 159 -14.15 -0.77 -17.81
C GLU A 159 -13.22 -1.23 -16.68
N ALA A 160 -12.36 -0.34 -16.18
CA ALA A 160 -11.48 -0.63 -15.07
C ALA A 160 -12.28 -0.95 -13.79
N ILE A 161 -11.74 -1.84 -12.95
CA ILE A 161 -12.43 -2.21 -11.68
C ILE A 161 -12.74 -0.99 -10.84
N ARG A 162 -11.87 0.02 -10.81
CA ARG A 162 -12.09 1.26 -10.07
C ARG A 162 -13.37 1.97 -10.51
N GLU A 163 -13.60 2.11 -11.82
CA GLU A 163 -14.80 2.77 -12.38
C GLU A 163 -16.05 2.01 -11.97
N GLN A 164 -16.05 0.68 -12.06
CA GLN A 164 -17.16 -0.17 -11.64
C GLN A 164 -17.49 -0.05 -10.14
N LEU A 165 -16.46 0.09 -9.28
CA LEU A 165 -16.66 0.30 -7.83
C LEU A 165 -17.16 1.72 -7.51
N GLU A 166 -16.72 2.72 -8.27
CA GLU A 166 -17.21 4.09 -8.15
C GLU A 166 -18.70 4.19 -8.54
N GLU A 167 -19.15 3.45 -9.57
CA GLU A 167 -20.57 3.35 -9.92
C GLU A 167 -21.42 2.76 -8.79
N ILE A 168 -20.98 1.67 -8.14
CA ILE A 168 -21.68 1.09 -6.98
C ILE A 168 -21.78 2.12 -5.85
N MET A 169 -20.70 2.88 -5.60
CA MET A 169 -20.69 3.95 -4.62
C MET A 169 -21.71 5.05 -4.95
N ASP A 170 -21.79 5.47 -6.21
CA ASP A 170 -22.73 6.50 -6.66
C ASP A 170 -24.17 6.01 -6.59
N HIS A 171 -24.44 4.75 -6.91
CA HIS A 171 -25.76 4.13 -6.72
C HIS A 171 -26.18 4.17 -5.25
N MET A 172 -25.29 3.75 -4.33
CA MET A 172 -25.56 3.80 -2.89
C MET A 172 -25.89 5.22 -2.42
N LYS A 173 -25.13 6.24 -2.86
CA LYS A 173 -25.40 7.65 -2.53
C LYS A 173 -26.76 8.10 -3.02
N ASN A 174 -27.11 7.77 -4.26
CA ASN A 174 -28.42 8.10 -4.84
C ASN A 174 -29.57 7.45 -4.06
N ASP A 175 -29.45 6.16 -3.71
CA ASP A 175 -30.47 5.43 -2.94
C ASP A 175 -30.68 6.01 -1.53
N ARG A 176 -29.63 6.55 -0.92
CA ARG A 176 -29.70 7.22 0.38
C ARG A 176 -30.04 8.71 0.29
N GLY A 177 -30.11 9.28 -0.92
CA GLY A 177 -30.39 10.71 -1.12
C GLY A 177 -29.28 11.62 -0.62
N VAL A 178 -28.03 11.14 -0.61
CA VAL A 178 -26.83 11.91 -0.21
C VAL A 178 -25.92 12.20 -1.40
N SER A 179 -25.15 13.28 -1.32
CA SER A 179 -24.28 13.70 -2.43
C SER A 179 -22.79 13.49 -2.18
N VAL A 180 -22.38 13.33 -0.94
CA VAL A 180 -20.96 13.18 -0.55
C VAL A 180 -20.75 11.95 0.30
N ASP A 181 -19.58 11.34 0.17
CA ASP A 181 -19.21 10.09 0.85
C ASP A 181 -19.33 10.19 2.38
N ILE A 182 -19.11 11.39 2.94
CA ILE A 182 -19.12 11.61 4.39
C ILE A 182 -20.50 11.43 5.02
N ASP A 183 -21.58 11.55 4.23
CA ASP A 183 -22.95 11.42 4.69
C ASP A 183 -23.44 9.96 4.74
N LEU A 184 -22.66 9.00 4.16
CA LEU A 184 -22.93 7.58 4.27
C LEU A 184 -22.67 7.10 5.71
N THR A 185 -23.58 6.26 6.21
CA THR A 185 -23.49 5.67 7.55
C THR A 185 -22.45 4.55 7.61
N ALA A 186 -22.12 4.08 8.82
CA ALA A 186 -21.26 2.92 9.00
C ALA A 186 -21.85 1.65 8.36
N ASP A 187 -23.17 1.47 8.43
CA ASP A 187 -23.86 0.32 7.86
C ASP A 187 -23.86 0.37 6.34
N ASP A 188 -24.05 1.55 5.73
CA ASP A 188 -23.95 1.73 4.28
C ASP A 188 -22.53 1.40 3.79
N LEU A 189 -21.49 1.89 4.48
CA LEU A 189 -20.10 1.61 4.14
C LEU A 189 -19.73 0.14 4.33
N LYS A 190 -20.30 -0.51 5.35
CA LYS A 190 -20.14 -1.96 5.55
C LYS A 190 -20.78 -2.74 4.40
N GLN A 191 -21.98 -2.37 3.98
CA GLN A 191 -22.66 -2.97 2.82
C GLN A 191 -21.82 -2.77 1.55
N LEU A 192 -21.33 -1.55 1.29
CA LEU A 192 -20.45 -1.25 0.16
C LEU A 192 -19.19 -2.13 0.13
N CYS A 193 -18.56 -2.39 1.29
CA CYS A 193 -17.41 -3.28 1.33
C CYS A 193 -17.71 -4.70 0.84
N GLU A 194 -18.88 -5.25 1.17
CA GLU A 194 -19.29 -6.57 0.68
C GLU A 194 -19.62 -6.54 -0.82
N GLU A 195 -20.38 -5.55 -1.28
CA GLU A 195 -20.70 -5.37 -2.71
C GLU A 195 -19.43 -5.16 -3.57
N PHE A 196 -18.46 -4.41 -3.06
CA PHE A 196 -17.17 -4.21 -3.71
C PHE A 196 -16.39 -5.52 -3.85
N LYS A 197 -16.33 -6.34 -2.81
CA LYS A 197 -15.65 -7.64 -2.87
C LYS A 197 -16.32 -8.61 -3.84
N GLU A 198 -17.65 -8.63 -3.89
CA GLU A 198 -18.39 -9.42 -4.88
C GLU A 198 -18.08 -8.93 -6.30
N LYS A 199 -18.12 -7.63 -6.54
CA LYS A 199 -17.79 -7.06 -7.86
C LYS A 199 -16.33 -7.37 -8.25
N VAL A 200 -15.38 -7.26 -7.34
CA VAL A 200 -13.97 -7.61 -7.56
C VAL A 200 -13.82 -9.06 -7.99
N ARG A 201 -14.42 -10.00 -7.23
CA ARG A 201 -14.42 -11.42 -7.58
C ARG A 201 -15.00 -11.68 -8.97
N ASP A 202 -16.16 -11.10 -9.26
CA ASP A 202 -16.88 -11.34 -10.51
C ASP A 202 -16.16 -10.71 -11.72
N THR A 203 -15.45 -9.59 -11.51
CA THR A 203 -14.75 -8.88 -12.58
C THR A 203 -13.34 -9.41 -12.81
N LEU A 204 -12.58 -9.67 -11.73
CA LEU A 204 -11.16 -10.05 -11.78
C LEU A 204 -10.92 -11.57 -11.64
N GLY A 205 -11.96 -12.34 -11.31
CA GLY A 205 -11.88 -13.80 -11.20
C GLY A 205 -11.17 -14.31 -9.94
N SER A 206 -10.90 -13.43 -8.97
CA SER A 206 -10.25 -13.79 -7.70
C SER A 206 -10.84 -13.00 -6.53
N GLU A 207 -10.85 -13.62 -5.35
CA GLU A 207 -11.31 -12.97 -4.13
C GLU A 207 -10.35 -11.85 -3.70
N PHE A 208 -10.91 -10.77 -3.12
CA PHE A 208 -10.10 -9.77 -2.43
C PHE A 208 -9.38 -10.44 -1.24
N PRO A 209 -8.04 -10.28 -1.11
CA PRO A 209 -7.28 -10.99 -0.09
C PRO A 209 -7.60 -10.48 1.33
N ASP A 210 -8.08 -11.37 2.18
CA ASP A 210 -8.42 -11.11 3.59
C ASP A 210 -7.29 -11.61 4.53
N ASP A 211 -6.08 -11.73 4.01
CA ASP A 211 -4.85 -12.06 4.72
C ASP A 211 -3.85 -10.89 4.65
N PRO A 212 -3.40 -10.37 5.81
CA PRO A 212 -2.49 -9.22 5.86
C PRO A 212 -1.16 -9.45 5.14
N GLY A 213 -0.59 -10.65 5.24
CA GLY A 213 0.65 -11.01 4.56
C GLY A 213 0.52 -10.95 3.04
N THR A 214 -0.55 -11.53 2.50
CA THR A 214 -0.90 -11.46 1.07
C THR A 214 -1.08 -10.01 0.62
N GLN A 215 -1.75 -9.17 1.43
CA GLN A 215 -1.91 -7.75 1.14
C GLN A 215 -0.56 -7.02 1.10
N LEU A 216 0.34 -7.31 2.05
CA LEU A 216 1.66 -6.68 2.14
C LEU A 216 2.51 -7.01 0.91
N TRP A 217 2.67 -8.29 0.58
CA TRP A 217 3.49 -8.73 -0.54
C TRP A 217 2.91 -8.34 -1.89
N GLY A 218 1.59 -8.41 -2.05
CA GLY A 218 0.90 -7.91 -3.24
C GLY A 218 1.15 -6.43 -3.46
N GLY A 219 1.03 -5.60 -2.41
CA GLY A 219 1.30 -4.18 -2.47
C GLY A 219 2.76 -3.84 -2.80
N ILE A 220 3.73 -4.54 -2.18
CA ILE A 220 5.16 -4.37 -2.48
C ILE A 220 5.44 -4.69 -3.95
N SER A 221 4.96 -5.84 -4.43
CA SER A 221 5.13 -6.27 -5.81
C SER A 221 4.51 -5.30 -6.81
N ALA A 222 3.31 -4.81 -6.53
CA ALA A 222 2.62 -3.86 -7.40
C ALA A 222 3.36 -2.51 -7.49
N VAL A 223 3.92 -2.02 -6.37
CA VAL A 223 4.71 -0.80 -6.38
C VAL A 223 6.01 -1.00 -7.19
N PHE A 224 6.71 -2.12 -7.07
CA PHE A 224 7.86 -2.41 -7.93
C PHE A 224 7.47 -2.50 -9.41
N LYS A 225 6.41 -3.25 -9.75
CA LYS A 225 5.91 -3.37 -11.13
C LYS A 225 5.49 -2.01 -11.71
N SER A 226 5.02 -1.08 -10.86
CA SER A 226 4.60 0.25 -11.32
C SER A 226 5.74 1.08 -11.94
N TRP A 227 7.01 0.76 -11.62
CA TRP A 227 8.17 1.35 -12.30
C TRP A 227 8.17 1.06 -13.81
N ALA A 228 7.77 -0.15 -14.22
CA ALA A 228 7.65 -0.54 -15.62
C ALA A 228 6.29 -0.16 -16.23
N GLY A 229 5.39 0.47 -15.48
CA GLY A 229 4.08 0.91 -15.96
C GLY A 229 4.17 2.00 -17.03
N LYS A 230 3.23 2.02 -17.97
CA LYS A 230 3.22 2.95 -19.13
C LYS A 230 3.39 4.41 -18.73
N ARG A 231 2.71 4.88 -17.67
CA ARG A 231 2.81 6.27 -17.19
C ARG A 231 4.21 6.59 -16.71
N ALA A 232 4.81 5.70 -15.90
CA ALA A 232 6.14 5.87 -15.36
C ALA A 232 7.21 5.84 -16.46
N VAL A 233 7.09 4.93 -17.43
CA VAL A 233 8.00 4.85 -18.59
C VAL A 233 7.93 6.12 -19.43
N SER A 234 6.72 6.60 -19.77
CA SER A 234 6.54 7.83 -20.55
C SER A 234 7.12 9.05 -19.84
N TYR A 235 6.87 9.18 -18.54
CA TYR A 235 7.40 10.26 -17.71
C TYR A 235 8.93 10.24 -17.67
N ARG A 236 9.55 9.07 -17.43
CA ARG A 236 11.00 8.95 -17.42
C ARG A 236 11.65 9.34 -18.75
N ARG A 237 11.04 8.97 -19.88
CA ARG A 237 11.54 9.38 -21.20
C ARG A 237 11.50 10.90 -21.41
N ILE A 238 10.44 11.56 -20.94
CA ILE A 238 10.31 13.03 -21.04
C ILE A 238 11.33 13.72 -20.14
N GLU A 239 11.52 13.23 -18.92
CA GLU A 239 12.40 13.83 -17.91
C GLU A 239 13.85 13.33 -17.98
N ASN A 240 14.19 12.48 -18.96
CA ASN A 240 15.51 11.87 -19.14
C ASN A 240 15.99 11.11 -17.87
N ILE A 241 15.08 10.42 -17.18
CA ILE A 241 15.40 9.58 -16.01
C ILE A 241 15.80 8.18 -16.50
N PRO A 242 16.99 7.66 -16.10
CA PRO A 242 17.45 6.33 -16.49
C PRO A 242 16.49 5.22 -16.08
N GLU A 243 16.29 4.24 -16.97
CA GLU A 243 15.38 3.12 -16.76
C GLU A 243 15.89 2.14 -15.68
N ASP A 244 17.20 2.01 -15.53
CA ASP A 244 17.90 1.13 -14.59
C ASP A 244 17.93 1.63 -13.14
N TRP A 245 17.36 2.80 -12.86
CA TRP A 245 17.35 3.33 -11.48
C TRP A 245 16.45 2.59 -10.53
N GLY A 246 15.34 2.04 -11.02
CA GLY A 246 14.34 1.41 -10.20
C GLY A 246 13.63 2.36 -9.22
N THR A 247 12.73 1.82 -8.43
CA THR A 247 12.09 2.53 -7.32
C THR A 247 12.32 1.78 -6.01
N ALA A 248 12.49 2.50 -4.92
CA ALA A 248 12.37 1.93 -3.59
C ALA A 248 10.89 1.77 -3.22
N VAL A 249 10.59 0.90 -2.26
CA VAL A 249 9.28 0.77 -1.62
C VAL A 249 9.40 1.13 -0.15
N ASN A 250 8.57 2.06 0.30
CA ASN A 250 8.50 2.46 1.70
C ASN A 250 7.25 1.86 2.32
N VAL A 251 7.43 0.98 3.30
CA VAL A 251 6.37 0.43 4.16
C VAL A 251 6.43 1.19 5.48
N GLN A 252 5.33 1.88 5.82
CA GLN A 252 5.32 2.77 6.98
C GLN A 252 4.00 2.67 7.73
N THR A 253 4.07 2.70 9.05
CA THR A 253 2.91 2.71 9.93
C THR A 253 1.91 3.80 9.56
N MET A 254 0.63 3.45 9.53
CA MET A 254 -0.47 4.41 9.49
C MET A 254 -0.71 4.98 10.88
N VAL A 255 -0.93 6.29 10.95
CA VAL A 255 -1.27 7.02 12.19
C VAL A 255 -2.66 7.62 12.02
N PHE A 256 -3.53 7.41 13.00
CA PHE A 256 -4.92 7.86 13.02
C PHE A 256 -5.21 8.73 14.23
#